data_b7759a28bcc97a45972a41ec6a10d24c
#
_entry.id   b7759a28bcc97a45972a41ec6a10d24c
#
_cell.length_a   1.000
_cell.length_b   1.000
_cell.length_c   1.000
_cell.angle_alpha   90.00
_cell.angle_beta   90.00
_cell.angle_gamma   90.00
#
_symmetry.space_group_name_H-M   'P 1'
#
loop_
_entity.id
_entity.type
_entity.pdbx_description
1 polymer ?
#
loop_
_entity_poly.entity_id
_entity_poly.type
_entity_poly.pdbx_seq_one_letter_code
_entity_poly.pdbx_strand_id
1 'polypeptide(L)'
;MITDQWFVKTKELADRGIAEVENDNMKFIPKNWEKTYFEWMYNIQDWCISRQIWWGHQIPAWYDDEGKIYVASTEEEVRTKYNLSETIQLTQDKDVLDTWFSSALWPFSTLGWPEDSNDMTKYYPTSLLVTGFDIIFFWVARMIMMGLNFNDDVPFKDILIHGLVRDSKGRKMSKSLKNTIDPLELSEKHGADALRFSLIEKAAPGQDVPFDEEWTIAAKKFANKLWNGAKFVHMYSPNDL
;
A
#
# COMPACT_ATOMS: atom_id res chain seq x y z
N MET A 1 -29.70 9.08 -4.58
CA MET A 1 -29.72 9.65 -5.94
C MET A 1 -28.93 8.68 -6.80
N ILE A 2 -29.47 8.25 -7.92
CA ILE A 2 -28.75 7.42 -8.89
C ILE A 2 -27.99 8.38 -9.79
N THR A 3 -26.66 8.20 -9.92
CA THR A 3 -25.81 9.00 -10.79
C THR A 3 -24.91 8.04 -11.60
N ASP A 4 -24.49 8.49 -12.77
CA ASP A 4 -23.49 7.77 -13.55
C ASP A 4 -22.17 7.78 -12.80
N GLN A 5 -21.46 6.64 -12.87
CA GLN A 5 -20.19 6.43 -12.18
C GLN A 5 -19.21 5.74 -13.12
N TRP A 6 -17.93 5.99 -12.88
CA TRP A 6 -16.85 5.30 -13.60
C TRP A 6 -16.50 3.98 -12.92
N PHE A 7 -16.41 2.92 -13.73
CA PHE A 7 -16.07 1.59 -13.26
C PHE A 7 -14.91 1.01 -14.06
N VAL A 8 -14.04 0.29 -13.36
CA VAL A 8 -13.06 -0.61 -13.97
C VAL A 8 -13.66 -2.01 -14.02
N LYS A 9 -13.64 -2.64 -15.20
CA LYS A 9 -13.97 -4.07 -15.36
C LYS A 9 -12.82 -4.88 -14.81
N THR A 10 -13.02 -5.51 -13.66
CA THR A 10 -11.94 -6.12 -12.89
C THR A 10 -11.72 -7.59 -13.15
N LYS A 11 -12.69 -8.30 -13.74
CA LYS A 11 -12.66 -9.76 -13.87
C LYS A 11 -11.41 -10.28 -14.61
N GLU A 12 -11.11 -9.75 -15.79
CA GLU A 12 -9.94 -10.17 -16.59
C GLU A 12 -8.62 -9.83 -15.88
N LEU A 13 -8.56 -8.67 -15.22
CA LEU A 13 -7.41 -8.24 -14.44
C LEU A 13 -7.17 -9.16 -13.24
N ALA A 14 -8.25 -9.57 -12.58
CA ALA A 14 -8.20 -10.48 -11.45
C ALA A 14 -7.75 -11.88 -11.87
N ASP A 15 -8.26 -12.39 -12.99
CA ASP A 15 -7.88 -13.71 -13.51
C ASP A 15 -6.37 -13.79 -13.79
N ARG A 16 -5.79 -12.72 -14.36
CA ARG A 16 -4.32 -12.60 -14.51
C ARG A 16 -3.60 -12.63 -13.16
N GLY A 17 -4.07 -11.84 -12.20
CA GLY A 17 -3.47 -11.80 -10.86
C GLY A 17 -3.57 -13.12 -10.08
N ILE A 18 -4.67 -13.86 -10.25
CA ILE A 18 -4.84 -15.21 -9.70
C ILE A 18 -3.79 -16.16 -10.26
N ALA A 19 -3.63 -16.17 -11.60
CA ALA A 19 -2.69 -17.04 -12.28
C ALA A 19 -1.23 -16.83 -11.81
N GLU A 20 -0.83 -15.58 -11.54
CA GLU A 20 0.53 -15.29 -11.08
C GLU A 20 0.83 -15.85 -9.67
N VAL A 21 -0.18 -15.87 -8.78
CA VAL A 21 -0.02 -16.47 -7.45
C VAL A 21 -0.11 -18.00 -7.52
N GLU A 22 -1.01 -18.57 -8.35
CA GLU A 22 -1.11 -20.02 -8.57
C GLU A 22 0.17 -20.61 -9.19
N ASN A 23 0.86 -19.86 -10.03
CA ASN A 23 2.12 -20.25 -10.66
C ASN A 23 3.37 -19.94 -9.80
N ASP A 24 3.21 -19.55 -8.54
CA ASP A 24 4.31 -19.20 -7.62
C ASP A 24 5.21 -18.03 -8.10
N ASN A 25 4.75 -17.21 -9.05
CA ASN A 25 5.45 -16.00 -9.48
C ASN A 25 5.38 -14.88 -8.42
N MET A 26 4.30 -14.91 -7.61
CA MET A 26 4.15 -14.10 -6.39
C MET A 26 3.79 -14.98 -5.20
N LYS A 27 4.27 -14.64 -4.00
CA LYS A 27 4.06 -15.43 -2.78
C LYS A 27 3.65 -14.57 -1.61
N PHE A 28 2.62 -15.01 -0.89
CA PHE A 28 2.23 -14.41 0.39
C PHE A 28 2.99 -15.06 1.54
N ILE A 29 3.50 -14.24 2.44
CA ILE A 29 4.22 -14.65 3.63
C ILE A 29 3.55 -14.03 4.87
N PRO A 30 2.91 -14.84 5.75
CA PRO A 30 2.74 -16.29 5.66
C PRO A 30 1.69 -16.72 4.61
N LYS A 31 1.83 -17.93 4.11
CA LYS A 31 1.04 -18.48 2.99
C LYS A 31 -0.47 -18.53 3.24
N ASN A 32 -0.92 -18.59 4.48
CA ASN A 32 -2.35 -18.62 4.81
C ASN A 32 -3.13 -17.40 4.25
N TRP A 33 -2.47 -16.28 3.97
CA TRP A 33 -3.11 -15.09 3.39
C TRP A 33 -3.43 -15.22 1.90
N GLU A 34 -2.85 -16.20 1.19
CA GLU A 34 -3.27 -16.55 -0.17
C GLU A 34 -4.76 -16.90 -0.23
N LYS A 35 -5.26 -17.61 0.79
CA LYS A 35 -6.69 -17.96 0.85
C LYS A 35 -7.57 -16.71 0.84
N THR A 36 -7.22 -15.70 1.63
CA THR A 36 -7.95 -14.43 1.68
C THR A 36 -7.86 -13.69 0.36
N TYR A 37 -6.68 -13.65 -0.26
CA TYR A 37 -6.47 -13.06 -1.58
C TYR A 37 -7.34 -13.73 -2.64
N PHE A 38 -7.31 -15.05 -2.75
CA PHE A 38 -8.10 -15.80 -3.71
C PHE A 38 -9.61 -15.65 -3.50
N GLU A 39 -10.08 -15.67 -2.25
CA GLU A 39 -11.48 -15.45 -1.93
C GLU A 39 -12.00 -14.11 -2.49
N TRP A 40 -11.23 -13.06 -2.33
CA TRP A 40 -11.55 -11.74 -2.90
C TRP A 40 -11.46 -11.71 -4.42
N MET A 41 -10.41 -12.27 -5.00
CA MET A 41 -10.16 -12.21 -6.43
C MET A 41 -11.15 -13.03 -7.27
N TYR A 42 -11.52 -14.22 -6.79
CA TYR A 42 -12.54 -15.05 -7.47
C TYR A 42 -13.94 -14.43 -7.45
N ASN A 43 -14.26 -13.67 -6.40
CA ASN A 43 -15.57 -13.04 -6.21
C ASN A 43 -15.56 -11.53 -6.52
N ILE A 44 -14.53 -11.05 -7.20
CA ILE A 44 -14.35 -9.62 -7.44
C ILE A 44 -15.50 -9.04 -8.26
N GLN A 45 -15.95 -7.84 -7.87
CA GLN A 45 -16.94 -7.06 -8.58
C GLN A 45 -16.26 -5.89 -9.28
N ASP A 46 -16.92 -5.33 -10.30
CA ASP A 46 -16.43 -4.14 -10.97
C ASP A 46 -16.18 -3.01 -9.97
N TRP A 47 -15.06 -2.34 -10.14
CA TRP A 47 -14.58 -1.36 -9.19
C TRP A 47 -15.03 0.05 -9.59
N CYS A 48 -15.93 0.63 -8.80
CA CYS A 48 -16.27 2.04 -8.93
C CYS A 48 -15.07 2.91 -8.53
N ILE A 49 -14.56 3.70 -9.47
CA ILE A 49 -13.37 4.54 -9.28
C ILE A 49 -13.65 6.03 -9.18
N SER A 50 -14.90 6.47 -9.37
CA SER A 50 -15.28 7.87 -9.22
C SER A 50 -15.74 8.19 -7.80
N ARG A 51 -15.38 9.37 -7.30
CA ARG A 51 -15.73 9.89 -5.98
C ARG A 51 -16.21 11.33 -6.06
N GLN A 52 -17.27 11.62 -5.36
CA GLN A 52 -17.87 12.96 -5.24
C GLN A 52 -17.32 13.66 -3.99
N ILE A 53 -16.03 13.95 -3.99
CA ILE A 53 -15.31 14.61 -2.90
C ILE A 53 -14.52 15.81 -3.42
N TRP A 54 -14.13 16.72 -2.54
CA TRP A 54 -13.49 17.98 -2.90
C TRP A 54 -12.00 17.84 -3.27
N TRP A 55 -11.34 16.78 -2.79
CA TRP A 55 -9.90 16.58 -2.97
C TRP A 55 -9.63 15.24 -3.69
N GLY A 56 -8.74 15.29 -4.64
CA GLY A 56 -8.29 14.12 -5.39
C GLY A 56 -7.86 14.48 -6.80
N HIS A 57 -7.49 13.48 -7.56
CA HIS A 57 -7.18 13.61 -8.98
C HIS A 57 -8.49 13.62 -9.77
N GLN A 58 -8.82 14.75 -10.37
CA GLN A 58 -10.01 14.87 -11.21
C GLN A 58 -9.93 13.87 -12.37
N ILE A 59 -11.05 13.22 -12.65
CA ILE A 59 -11.13 12.22 -13.73
C ILE A 59 -10.81 12.90 -15.07
N PRO A 60 -9.85 12.40 -15.87
CA PRO A 60 -9.42 13.00 -17.12
C PRO A 60 -10.38 12.64 -18.26
N ALA A 61 -11.67 12.85 -18.04
CA ALA A 61 -12.73 12.64 -19.00
C ALA A 61 -13.47 13.95 -19.28
N TRP A 62 -13.83 14.15 -20.52
CA TRP A 62 -14.45 15.37 -21.04
C TRP A 62 -15.72 15.01 -21.81
N TYR A 63 -16.72 15.85 -21.70
CA TYR A 63 -18.03 15.66 -22.35
C TYR A 63 -18.30 16.83 -23.27
N ASP A 64 -18.83 16.54 -24.46
CA ASP A 64 -19.44 17.56 -25.30
C ASP A 64 -20.93 17.76 -24.97
N ASP A 65 -21.56 18.71 -25.64
CA ASP A 65 -22.99 19.03 -25.46
C ASP A 65 -23.92 17.87 -25.85
N GLU A 66 -23.46 16.90 -26.63
CA GLU A 66 -24.20 15.70 -27.00
C GLU A 66 -23.98 14.55 -26.00
N GLY A 67 -23.12 14.75 -24.99
CA GLY A 67 -22.80 13.76 -23.96
C GLY A 67 -21.78 12.72 -24.43
N LYS A 68 -21.07 12.94 -25.52
CA LYS A 68 -19.99 12.07 -25.96
C LYS A 68 -18.76 12.26 -25.08
N ILE A 69 -18.10 11.14 -24.79
CA ILE A 69 -16.99 11.08 -23.84
C ILE A 69 -15.64 11.06 -24.56
N TYR A 70 -14.72 11.89 -24.08
CA TYR A 70 -13.34 11.96 -24.55
C TYR A 70 -12.40 11.83 -23.37
N VAL A 71 -11.26 11.15 -23.53
CA VAL A 71 -10.32 10.90 -22.44
C VAL A 71 -8.92 11.41 -22.81
N ALA A 72 -8.45 12.41 -22.05
CA ALA A 72 -7.08 12.90 -22.04
C ALA A 72 -6.87 13.79 -20.80
N SER A 73 -5.62 14.12 -20.48
CA SER A 73 -5.26 14.89 -19.28
C SER A 73 -5.72 16.35 -19.35
N THR A 74 -5.71 16.94 -20.55
CA THR A 74 -6.11 18.33 -20.76
C THR A 74 -7.11 18.47 -21.92
N GLU A 75 -7.83 19.59 -21.95
CA GLU A 75 -8.72 19.91 -23.04
C GLU A 75 -8.01 20.00 -24.40
N GLU A 76 -6.79 20.58 -24.41
CA GLU A 76 -5.98 20.68 -25.61
C GLU A 76 -5.57 19.33 -26.18
N GLU A 77 -5.20 18.39 -25.29
CA GLU A 77 -4.93 17.00 -25.67
C GLU A 77 -6.18 16.31 -26.23
N VAL A 78 -7.36 16.54 -25.63
CA VAL A 78 -8.61 16.02 -26.16
C VAL A 78 -8.84 16.52 -27.57
N ARG A 79 -8.75 17.83 -27.79
CA ARG A 79 -8.97 18.43 -29.10
C ARG A 79 -8.01 17.88 -30.15
N THR A 80 -6.75 17.75 -29.80
CA THR A 80 -5.72 17.18 -30.69
C THR A 80 -5.96 15.70 -31.00
N LYS A 81 -6.17 14.90 -29.95
CA LYS A 81 -6.32 13.44 -30.04
C LYS A 81 -7.54 13.01 -30.84
N TYR A 82 -8.64 13.74 -30.66
CA TYR A 82 -9.92 13.41 -31.30
C TYR A 82 -10.26 14.31 -32.50
N ASN A 83 -9.32 15.21 -32.89
CA ASN A 83 -9.48 16.16 -34.01
C ASN A 83 -10.77 17.00 -33.90
N LEU A 84 -10.99 17.59 -32.70
CA LEU A 84 -12.19 18.36 -32.43
C LEU A 84 -12.01 19.83 -32.80
N SER A 85 -13.09 20.44 -33.34
CA SER A 85 -13.16 21.88 -33.59
C SER A 85 -13.18 22.66 -32.26
N GLU A 86 -12.59 23.86 -32.27
CA GLU A 86 -12.65 24.78 -31.12
C GLU A 86 -14.10 25.23 -30.80
N THR A 87 -15.04 25.09 -31.72
CA THR A 87 -16.44 25.41 -31.53
C THR A 87 -17.19 24.43 -30.63
N ILE A 88 -16.65 23.22 -30.44
CA ILE A 88 -17.24 22.20 -29.56
C ILE A 88 -16.95 22.59 -28.12
N GLN A 89 -18.00 22.76 -27.32
CA GLN A 89 -17.85 23.00 -25.88
C GLN A 89 -17.50 21.70 -25.17
N LEU A 90 -16.45 21.72 -24.36
CA LEU A 90 -16.02 20.57 -23.57
C LEU A 90 -16.14 20.89 -22.08
N THR A 91 -16.70 19.95 -21.33
CA THR A 91 -16.78 20.04 -19.86
C THR A 91 -16.09 18.82 -19.25
N GLN A 92 -15.11 19.06 -18.37
CA GLN A 92 -14.44 17.99 -17.66
C GLN A 92 -15.36 17.36 -16.60
N ASP A 93 -15.20 16.04 -16.39
CA ASP A 93 -15.87 15.33 -15.31
C ASP A 93 -15.56 16.00 -13.96
N LYS A 94 -16.60 16.14 -13.11
CA LYS A 94 -16.47 16.80 -11.81
C LYS A 94 -15.96 15.89 -10.70
N ASP A 95 -16.04 14.58 -10.94
CA ASP A 95 -15.62 13.58 -9.98
C ASP A 95 -14.08 13.44 -9.94
N VAL A 96 -13.59 12.89 -8.86
CA VAL A 96 -12.17 12.55 -8.69
C VAL A 96 -11.99 11.06 -8.60
N LEU A 97 -10.78 10.59 -8.90
CA LEU A 97 -10.44 9.18 -8.80
C LEU A 97 -10.41 8.71 -7.34
N ASP A 98 -10.83 7.48 -7.13
CA ASP A 98 -10.63 6.76 -5.87
C ASP A 98 -9.14 6.79 -5.47
N THR A 99 -8.86 7.10 -4.22
CA THR A 99 -7.50 7.13 -3.67
C THR A 99 -6.74 5.83 -3.98
N TRP A 100 -7.43 4.70 -3.92
CA TRP A 100 -6.83 3.40 -4.20
C TRP A 100 -6.48 3.20 -5.68
N PHE A 101 -7.06 3.96 -6.60
CA PHE A 101 -6.67 3.93 -8.01
C PHE A 101 -5.24 4.46 -8.19
N SER A 102 -4.96 5.65 -7.66
CA SER A 102 -3.61 6.23 -7.69
C SER A 102 -2.62 5.38 -6.88
N SER A 103 -3.04 4.89 -5.70
CA SER A 103 -2.20 4.03 -4.84
C SER A 103 -1.83 2.71 -5.51
N ALA A 104 -2.66 2.20 -6.41
CA ALA A 104 -2.38 0.97 -7.15
C ALA A 104 -1.26 1.12 -8.19
N LEU A 105 -0.94 2.35 -8.59
CA LEU A 105 0.15 2.65 -9.53
C LEU A 105 1.51 2.79 -8.83
N TRP A 106 1.52 2.83 -7.50
CA TRP A 106 2.71 3.15 -6.70
C TRP A 106 3.96 2.32 -7.05
N PRO A 107 3.90 1.00 -7.28
CA PRO A 107 5.09 0.18 -7.53
C PRO A 107 5.91 0.61 -8.75
N PHE A 108 5.30 1.28 -9.70
CA PHE A 108 5.93 1.70 -10.95
C PHE A 108 5.87 3.21 -11.19
N SER A 109 4.84 3.91 -10.73
CA SER A 109 4.76 5.37 -10.88
C SER A 109 5.87 6.11 -10.14
N THR A 110 6.34 5.59 -9.00
CA THR A 110 7.46 6.17 -8.24
C THR A 110 8.83 5.89 -8.88
N LEU A 111 8.89 5.00 -9.85
CA LEU A 111 10.09 4.66 -10.62
C LEU A 111 10.16 5.38 -11.97
N GLY A 112 9.25 6.33 -12.21
CA GLY A 112 9.24 7.17 -13.40
C GLY A 112 8.28 6.77 -14.51
N TRP A 113 7.51 5.67 -14.33
CA TRP A 113 6.47 5.29 -15.29
C TRP A 113 5.48 6.48 -15.52
N PRO A 114 5.01 6.76 -16.76
CA PRO A 114 5.09 5.90 -17.97
C PRO A 114 6.37 6.06 -18.80
N GLU A 115 7.31 6.88 -18.37
CA GLU A 115 8.58 7.05 -19.09
C GLU A 115 9.52 5.85 -18.85
N ASP A 116 10.30 5.50 -19.87
CA ASP A 116 11.38 4.53 -19.71
C ASP A 116 12.50 5.11 -18.84
N SER A 117 12.68 4.57 -17.66
CA SER A 117 13.67 5.03 -16.70
C SER A 117 14.65 3.92 -16.29
N ASN A 118 15.86 4.33 -15.90
CA ASN A 118 16.83 3.40 -15.33
C ASN A 118 16.31 2.75 -14.05
N ASP A 119 15.48 3.47 -13.28
CA ASP A 119 14.93 2.97 -12.03
C ASP A 119 13.86 1.90 -12.28
N MET A 120 13.02 2.06 -13.32
CA MET A 120 12.10 1.00 -13.75
C MET A 120 12.88 -0.28 -14.12
N THR A 121 13.89 -0.17 -14.97
CA THR A 121 14.69 -1.33 -15.40
C THR A 121 15.39 -2.03 -14.24
N LYS A 122 15.79 -1.28 -13.20
CA LYS A 122 16.59 -1.81 -12.10
C LYS A 122 15.74 -2.33 -10.93
N TYR A 123 14.62 -1.68 -10.63
CA TYR A 123 13.88 -1.90 -9.40
C TYR A 123 12.47 -2.46 -9.59
N TYR A 124 11.99 -2.58 -10.81
CA TYR A 124 10.73 -3.24 -11.13
C TYR A 124 10.98 -4.59 -11.83
N PRO A 125 10.35 -5.69 -11.39
CA PRO A 125 9.53 -5.85 -10.19
C PRO A 125 10.35 -5.69 -8.90
N THR A 126 9.72 -5.18 -7.84
CA THR A 126 10.36 -5.14 -6.51
C THR A 126 10.46 -6.54 -5.91
N SER A 127 11.45 -6.76 -5.04
CA SER A 127 11.64 -8.08 -4.41
C SER A 127 10.59 -8.38 -3.34
N LEU A 128 10.22 -7.36 -2.57
CA LEU A 128 9.37 -7.53 -1.37
C LEU A 128 8.43 -6.35 -1.18
N LEU A 129 7.14 -6.65 -0.99
CA LEU A 129 6.15 -5.73 -0.44
C LEU A 129 5.88 -6.10 1.02
N VAL A 130 5.89 -5.11 1.93
CA VAL A 130 5.52 -5.30 3.34
C VAL A 130 4.26 -4.49 3.63
N THR A 131 3.19 -5.14 4.10
CA THR A 131 1.90 -4.48 4.36
C THR A 131 1.06 -5.22 5.41
N GLY A 132 0.02 -4.55 5.91
CA GLY A 132 -0.98 -5.17 6.79
C GLY A 132 -2.00 -6.01 6.02
N PHE A 133 -2.58 -6.98 6.71
CA PHE A 133 -3.60 -7.85 6.11
C PHE A 133 -4.90 -7.12 5.74
N ASP A 134 -5.19 -6.01 6.40
CA ASP A 134 -6.44 -5.26 6.22
C ASP A 134 -6.54 -4.52 4.89
N ILE A 135 -5.43 -4.38 4.16
CA ILE A 135 -5.39 -3.76 2.84
C ILE A 135 -4.95 -4.71 1.72
N ILE A 136 -4.98 -6.02 1.94
CA ILE A 136 -4.70 -7.00 0.87
C ILE A 136 -5.58 -6.73 -0.35
N PHE A 137 -6.89 -6.60 -0.17
CA PHE A 137 -7.81 -6.34 -1.26
C PHE A 137 -7.70 -4.91 -1.79
N PHE A 138 -7.67 -3.91 -0.90
CA PHE A 138 -7.72 -2.51 -1.32
C PHE A 138 -6.44 -2.03 -1.99
N TRP A 139 -5.29 -2.61 -1.66
CA TRP A 139 -4.01 -2.16 -2.15
C TRP A 139 -3.23 -3.24 -2.89
N VAL A 140 -2.96 -4.38 -2.25
CA VAL A 140 -2.13 -5.45 -2.84
C VAL A 140 -2.74 -5.97 -4.13
N ALA A 141 -4.00 -6.41 -4.09
CA ALA A 141 -4.71 -6.93 -5.26
C ALA A 141 -4.78 -5.91 -6.41
N ARG A 142 -5.01 -4.64 -6.05
CA ARG A 142 -5.08 -3.56 -7.06
C ARG A 142 -3.72 -3.22 -7.67
N MET A 143 -2.64 -3.22 -6.89
CA MET A 143 -1.29 -3.08 -7.43
C MET A 143 -0.93 -4.23 -8.38
N ILE A 144 -1.32 -5.46 -8.05
CA ILE A 144 -1.12 -6.63 -8.92
C ILE A 144 -1.87 -6.46 -10.23
N MET A 145 -3.16 -6.13 -10.19
CA MET A 145 -3.97 -5.90 -11.39
C MET A 145 -3.39 -4.79 -12.27
N MET A 146 -3.00 -3.67 -11.68
CA MET A 146 -2.46 -2.53 -12.44
C MET A 146 -1.06 -2.81 -12.98
N GLY A 147 -0.18 -3.46 -12.20
CA GLY A 147 1.14 -3.86 -12.65
C GLY A 147 1.08 -4.77 -13.86
N LEU A 148 0.28 -5.83 -13.80
CA LEU A 148 0.07 -6.75 -14.92
C LEU A 148 -0.59 -6.08 -16.13
N ASN A 149 -1.46 -5.10 -15.91
CA ASN A 149 -2.13 -4.41 -17.01
C ASN A 149 -1.23 -3.41 -17.75
N PHE A 150 -0.38 -2.69 -17.02
CA PHE A 150 0.41 -1.61 -17.61
C PHE A 150 1.84 -1.99 -17.96
N ASN A 151 2.40 -2.98 -17.27
CA ASN A 151 3.80 -3.38 -17.43
C ASN A 151 3.97 -4.86 -17.86
N ASP A 152 2.88 -5.62 -17.99
CA ASP A 152 2.88 -7.05 -18.31
C ASP A 152 3.78 -7.91 -17.41
N ASP A 153 4.06 -7.42 -16.19
CA ASP A 153 4.88 -8.11 -15.20
C ASP A 153 4.31 -7.89 -13.80
N VAL A 154 4.68 -8.79 -12.87
CA VAL A 154 4.26 -8.70 -11.46
C VAL A 154 4.91 -7.48 -10.78
N PRO A 155 4.18 -6.74 -9.93
CA PRO A 155 4.77 -5.55 -9.30
C PRO A 155 5.78 -5.87 -8.19
N PHE A 156 5.69 -7.06 -7.59
CA PHE A 156 6.58 -7.57 -6.55
C PHE A 156 6.50 -9.09 -6.48
N LYS A 157 7.56 -9.73 -5.96
CA LYS A 157 7.66 -11.20 -5.88
C LYS A 157 7.14 -11.75 -4.55
N ASP A 158 7.56 -11.17 -3.44
CA ASP A 158 7.15 -11.60 -2.11
C ASP A 158 6.25 -10.54 -1.46
N ILE A 159 5.21 -11.01 -0.76
CA ILE A 159 4.23 -10.16 -0.06
C ILE A 159 4.23 -10.56 1.41
N LEU A 160 4.97 -9.81 2.22
CA LEU A 160 5.03 -10.03 3.66
C LEU A 160 3.86 -9.33 4.35
N ILE A 161 2.97 -10.13 4.90
CA ILE A 161 1.80 -9.64 5.64
C ILE A 161 2.11 -9.62 7.12
N HIS A 162 2.10 -8.44 7.72
CA HIS A 162 2.22 -8.25 9.15
C HIS A 162 0.85 -8.06 9.82
N GLY A 163 0.80 -8.30 11.12
CA GLY A 163 -0.36 -7.99 11.95
C GLY A 163 -0.44 -6.50 12.30
N LEU A 164 -1.54 -6.09 12.89
CA LEU A 164 -1.76 -4.73 13.36
C LEU A 164 -1.37 -4.60 14.84
N VAL A 165 -0.83 -3.44 15.21
CA VAL A 165 -0.65 -3.09 16.62
C VAL A 165 -2.02 -2.69 17.19
N ARG A 166 -2.40 -3.35 18.27
CA ARG A 166 -3.65 -3.12 19.00
C ARG A 166 -3.37 -2.57 20.40
N ASP A 167 -4.38 -2.03 21.06
CA ASP A 167 -4.23 -1.65 22.46
C ASP A 167 -3.99 -2.88 23.37
N SER A 168 -3.62 -2.66 24.62
CA SER A 168 -3.33 -3.74 25.59
C SER A 168 -4.52 -4.72 25.82
N LYS A 169 -5.73 -4.33 25.42
CA LYS A 169 -6.94 -5.19 25.47
C LYS A 169 -7.23 -5.87 24.14
N GLY A 170 -6.34 -5.77 23.14
CA GLY A 170 -6.50 -6.35 21.82
C GLY A 170 -7.49 -5.62 20.89
N ARG A 171 -7.93 -4.40 21.23
CA ARG A 171 -8.87 -3.63 20.43
C ARG A 171 -8.12 -2.81 19.36
N LYS A 172 -8.73 -2.63 18.20
CA LYS A 172 -8.19 -1.74 17.17
C LYS A 172 -8.06 -0.31 17.72
N MET A 173 -6.90 0.30 17.53
CA MET A 173 -6.67 1.68 17.93
C MET A 173 -7.46 2.63 17.01
N SER A 174 -8.11 3.63 17.61
CA SER A 174 -8.79 4.69 16.89
C SER A 174 -8.82 5.99 17.70
N LYS A 175 -8.87 7.12 16.99
CA LYS A 175 -9.00 8.45 17.64
C LYS A 175 -10.29 8.56 18.44
N SER A 176 -11.38 7.96 17.95
CA SER A 176 -12.70 7.98 18.63
C SER A 176 -12.69 7.21 19.95
N LEU A 177 -11.94 6.12 20.05
CA LEU A 177 -11.79 5.34 21.28
C LEU A 177 -10.73 5.91 22.21
N LYS A 178 -9.96 6.91 21.78
CA LYS A 178 -8.85 7.51 22.55
C LYS A 178 -7.87 6.46 23.12
N ASN A 179 -7.66 5.37 22.39
CA ASN A 179 -6.75 4.28 22.76
C ASN A 179 -5.54 4.20 21.82
N THR A 180 -5.27 5.28 21.09
CA THR A 180 -4.07 5.40 20.26
C THR A 180 -2.84 5.66 21.12
N ILE A 181 -1.75 5.01 20.78
CA ILE A 181 -0.45 5.19 21.39
C ILE A 181 0.42 5.94 20.40
N ASP A 182 1.01 7.06 20.81
CA ASP A 182 1.94 7.81 19.97
C ASP A 182 3.35 7.18 20.09
N PRO A 183 3.91 6.64 18.99
CA PRO A 183 5.24 6.06 18.99
C PRO A 183 6.35 7.11 19.26
N LEU A 184 6.11 8.38 18.95
CA LEU A 184 7.10 9.44 19.23
C LEU A 184 7.21 9.70 20.73
N GLU A 185 6.09 9.81 21.45
CA GLU A 185 6.09 9.96 22.90
C GLU A 185 6.80 8.79 23.59
N LEU A 186 6.55 7.54 23.12
CA LEU A 186 7.25 6.37 23.67
C LEU A 186 8.75 6.39 23.37
N SER A 187 9.13 6.83 22.18
CA SER A 187 10.53 6.95 21.78
C SER A 187 11.26 8.00 22.60
N GLU A 188 10.63 9.14 22.88
CA GLU A 188 11.19 10.18 23.75
C GLU A 188 11.36 9.68 25.20
N LYS A 189 10.37 8.95 25.72
CA LYS A 189 10.35 8.47 27.10
C LYS A 189 11.31 7.29 27.35
N HIS A 190 11.39 6.36 26.41
CA HIS A 190 12.08 5.09 26.61
C HIS A 190 13.26 4.85 25.68
N GLY A 191 13.37 5.60 24.61
CA GLY A 191 14.35 5.42 23.53
C GLY A 191 13.77 4.65 22.33
N ALA A 192 14.14 5.06 21.14
CA ALA A 192 13.65 4.46 19.88
C ALA A 192 14.03 2.97 19.76
N ASP A 193 15.22 2.59 20.22
CA ASP A 193 15.68 1.19 20.17
C ASP A 193 14.82 0.28 21.07
N ALA A 194 14.43 0.77 22.24
CA ALA A 194 13.57 0.03 23.15
C ALA A 194 12.17 -0.21 22.54
N LEU A 195 11.59 0.81 21.91
CA LEU A 195 10.30 0.67 21.22
C LEU A 195 10.40 -0.32 20.05
N ARG A 196 11.38 -0.15 19.17
CA ARG A 196 11.58 -1.03 18.02
C ARG A 196 11.81 -2.47 18.44
N PHE A 197 12.67 -2.70 19.43
CA PHE A 197 12.94 -4.04 19.94
C PHE A 197 11.70 -4.68 20.54
N SER A 198 10.91 -3.94 21.35
CA SER A 198 9.69 -4.47 21.96
C SER A 198 8.65 -4.92 20.94
N LEU A 199 8.50 -4.19 19.84
CA LEU A 199 7.59 -4.56 18.76
C LEU A 199 8.06 -5.82 18.01
N ILE A 200 9.35 -5.89 17.65
CA ILE A 200 9.91 -7.04 16.92
C ILE A 200 9.91 -8.31 17.78
N GLU A 201 10.24 -8.19 19.09
CA GLU A 201 10.25 -9.34 20.01
C GLU A 201 8.87 -10.01 20.11
N LYS A 202 7.80 -9.23 20.01
CA LYS A 202 6.41 -9.71 20.13
C LYS A 202 5.74 -9.99 18.80
N ALA A 203 6.35 -9.58 17.70
CA ALA A 203 5.78 -9.79 16.37
C ALA A 203 5.80 -11.28 16.00
N ALA A 204 4.61 -11.81 15.67
CA ALA A 204 4.46 -13.09 15.01
C ALA A 204 3.93 -12.84 13.58
N PRO A 205 4.44 -13.55 12.55
CA PRO A 205 4.01 -13.34 11.19
C PRO A 205 2.48 -13.41 11.02
N GLY A 206 1.89 -12.36 10.48
CA GLY A 206 0.45 -12.29 10.20
C GLY A 206 -0.48 -12.22 11.42
N GLN A 207 0.05 -12.00 12.62
CA GLN A 207 -0.74 -11.89 13.84
C GLN A 207 -0.71 -10.49 14.42
N ASP A 208 -1.86 -10.06 14.97
CA ASP A 208 -1.95 -8.79 15.69
C ASP A 208 -1.14 -8.78 16.98
N VAL A 209 -0.60 -7.62 17.30
CA VAL A 209 0.25 -7.41 18.48
C VAL A 209 -0.51 -6.53 19.49
N PRO A 210 -1.09 -7.10 20.56
CA PRO A 210 -1.66 -6.29 21.65
C PRO A 210 -0.52 -5.63 22.42
N PHE A 211 -0.26 -4.38 22.12
CA PHE A 211 0.89 -3.64 22.65
C PHE A 211 0.65 -3.14 24.08
N ASP A 212 1.68 -3.29 24.91
CA ASP A 212 1.73 -2.73 26.26
C ASP A 212 3.04 -1.95 26.44
N GLU A 213 2.96 -0.76 27.05
CA GLU A 213 4.13 0.08 27.32
C GLU A 213 5.17 -0.62 28.22
N GLU A 214 4.74 -1.54 29.07
CA GLU A 214 5.66 -2.32 29.92
C GLU A 214 6.69 -3.11 29.10
N TRP A 215 6.34 -3.52 27.88
CA TRP A 215 7.28 -4.20 26.98
C TRP A 215 8.43 -3.29 26.56
N THR A 216 8.12 -2.03 26.30
CA THR A 216 9.15 -1.04 25.95
C THR A 216 10.08 -0.77 27.14
N ILE A 217 9.55 -0.75 28.38
CA ILE A 217 10.34 -0.62 29.59
C ILE A 217 11.26 -1.84 29.77
N ALA A 218 10.74 -3.05 29.55
CA ALA A 218 11.54 -4.28 29.62
C ALA A 218 12.66 -4.30 28.56
N ALA A 219 12.33 -3.91 27.33
CA ALA A 219 13.28 -3.79 26.22
C ALA A 219 14.41 -2.79 26.54
N LYS A 220 14.08 -1.63 27.14
CA LYS A 220 15.08 -0.65 27.61
C LYS A 220 16.03 -1.25 28.64
N LYS A 221 15.49 -1.98 29.61
CA LYS A 221 16.32 -2.66 30.64
C LYS A 221 17.24 -3.70 30.00
N PHE A 222 16.75 -4.45 29.02
CA PHE A 222 17.55 -5.42 28.28
C PHE A 222 18.67 -4.75 27.46
N ALA A 223 18.39 -3.69 26.74
CA ALA A 223 19.40 -2.91 26.00
C ALA A 223 20.49 -2.36 26.94
N ASN A 224 20.10 -1.82 28.12
CA ASN A 224 21.03 -1.35 29.13
C ASN A 224 21.90 -2.49 29.68
N LYS A 225 21.35 -3.70 29.86
CA LYS A 225 22.11 -4.88 30.28
C LYS A 225 23.18 -5.24 29.26
N LEU A 226 22.84 -5.26 27.99
CA LEU A 226 23.81 -5.53 26.92
C LEU A 226 24.91 -4.48 26.87
N TRP A 227 24.53 -3.20 26.93
CA TRP A 227 25.48 -2.09 26.95
C TRP A 227 26.48 -2.17 28.13
N ASN A 228 25.97 -2.38 29.35
CA ASN A 228 26.80 -2.48 30.53
C ASN A 228 27.67 -3.75 30.53
N GLY A 229 27.13 -4.86 29.99
CA GLY A 229 27.94 -6.08 29.81
C GLY A 229 29.11 -5.86 28.83
N ALA A 230 28.82 -5.21 27.70
CA ALA A 230 29.86 -4.87 26.71
C ALA A 230 30.93 -3.91 27.31
N LYS A 231 30.50 -2.89 28.05
CA LYS A 231 31.43 -1.99 28.76
C LYS A 231 32.29 -2.74 29.76
N PHE A 232 31.69 -3.65 30.56
CA PHE A 232 32.43 -4.46 31.51
C PHE A 232 33.50 -5.31 30.83
N VAL A 233 33.14 -6.03 29.77
CA VAL A 233 34.10 -6.84 28.98
C VAL A 233 35.21 -5.97 28.43
N HIS A 234 34.89 -4.80 27.89
CA HIS A 234 35.87 -3.89 27.33
C HIS A 234 36.86 -3.35 28.38
N MET A 235 36.39 -3.13 29.60
CA MET A 235 37.27 -2.67 30.71
C MET A 235 38.30 -3.73 31.15
N TYR A 236 37.98 -5.02 30.96
CA TYR A 236 38.84 -6.15 31.33
C TYR A 236 39.46 -6.86 30.13
N SER A 237 39.21 -6.40 28.94
CA SER A 237 39.88 -6.91 27.75
C SER A 237 41.33 -6.43 27.73
N PRO A 238 42.34 -7.28 27.67
CA PRO A 238 43.73 -6.83 27.63
C PRO A 238 43.92 -6.02 26.33
N ASN A 239 44.40 -4.78 26.49
CA ASN A 239 44.72 -3.89 25.39
C ASN A 239 45.96 -4.34 24.60
N ASP A 240 46.57 -5.47 24.95
CA ASP A 240 47.79 -6.01 24.36
C ASP A 240 47.64 -7.53 24.12
N LEU A 241 47.19 -7.88 22.92
CA LEU A 241 47.51 -9.14 22.29
C LEU A 241 47.78 -8.89 20.80
#